data_038314f985f1352862617ad116c47e71
#
_entry.id   038314f985f1352862617ad116c47e71
#
_cell.length_a   1.000
_cell.length_b   1.000
_cell.length_c   1.000
_cell.angle_alpha   90.00
_cell.angle_beta   90.00
_cell.angle_gamma   90.00
#
_symmetry.space_group_name_H-M   'P 1'
#
loop_
_entity.id
_entity.type
_entity.pdbx_description
1 polymer ?
#
loop_
_entity_poly.entity_id
_entity_poly.type
_entity_poly.pdbx_seq_one_letter_code
_entity_poly.pdbx_strand_id
1 'polypeptide(L)'
;DWKEYINKTCLEVTCGEAPFLTSRYDTTTGQMIAVPDRIGLLDRKLNVLAEQFHDYDMWMCWAISAYASTYGYEWQGDSLLFARANMLLTWRENFKWLFGIEPDAGKVRNMAAIISWNVWQMDGLKKTVPGTDIPCKIKDWKADKEILFKDVM
;
A
#
# COMPACT_ATOMS: atom_id res chain seq x y z
N ASP A 1 3.72 7.33 19.49
CA ASP A 1 3.50 5.86 19.58
C ASP A 1 3.59 5.27 18.18
N TRP A 2 4.54 4.35 17.98
CA TRP A 2 4.74 3.70 16.68
C TRP A 2 3.52 2.87 16.21
N LYS A 3 2.74 2.29 17.15
CA LYS A 3 1.51 1.52 16.84
C LYS A 3 0.43 2.43 16.24
N GLU A 4 0.27 3.61 16.80
CA GLU A 4 -0.65 4.61 16.27
C GLU A 4 -0.21 5.06 14.89
N TYR A 5 1.09 5.29 14.70
CA TYR A 5 1.66 5.67 13.41
C TYR A 5 1.43 4.60 12.32
N ILE A 6 1.66 3.32 12.61
CA ILE A 6 1.41 2.22 11.67
C ILE A 6 -0.07 2.15 11.27
N ASN A 7 -0.97 2.31 12.23
CA ASN A 7 -2.41 2.24 12.00
C ASN A 7 -3.03 3.55 11.46
N LYS A 8 -2.24 4.61 11.33
CA LYS A 8 -2.72 5.87 10.78
C LYS A 8 -3.12 5.69 9.33
N THR A 9 -4.37 6.03 9.03
CA THR A 9 -4.89 5.95 7.65
C THR A 9 -4.19 6.95 6.75
N CYS A 10 -3.68 6.46 5.64
CA CYS A 10 -3.12 7.25 4.54
C CYS A 10 -3.98 7.00 3.31
N LEU A 11 -4.44 8.07 2.69
CA LEU A 11 -5.24 8.03 1.46
C LEU A 11 -4.63 8.96 0.44
N GLU A 12 -4.28 8.44 -0.72
CA GLU A 12 -3.83 9.21 -1.87
C GLU A 12 -4.86 9.10 -3.00
N VAL A 13 -5.50 10.20 -3.32
CA VAL A 13 -6.42 10.31 -4.48
C VAL A 13 -5.58 10.76 -5.67
N THR A 14 -5.71 10.08 -6.82
CA THR A 14 -4.83 10.23 -7.99
C THR A 14 -3.38 9.78 -7.71
N CYS A 15 -3.26 8.55 -7.19
CA CYS A 15 -1.96 8.04 -6.73
C CYS A 15 -0.96 7.73 -7.86
N GLY A 16 -1.38 7.75 -9.13
CA GLY A 16 -0.53 7.36 -10.25
C GLY A 16 0.05 5.95 -10.05
N GLU A 17 1.35 5.81 -10.19
CA GLU A 17 2.11 4.58 -9.89
C GLU A 17 2.48 4.44 -8.41
N ALA A 18 1.86 5.23 -7.54
CA ALA A 18 2.07 5.33 -6.09
C ALA A 18 3.46 5.84 -5.65
N PRO A 19 4.06 6.85 -6.30
CA PRO A 19 5.40 7.31 -5.95
C PRO A 19 5.50 7.97 -4.56
N PHE A 20 4.40 8.50 -4.03
CA PHE A 20 4.36 9.05 -2.67
C PHE A 20 4.08 7.97 -1.61
N LEU A 21 3.49 6.85 -1.99
CA LEU A 21 3.29 5.70 -1.10
C LEU A 21 4.56 4.85 -1.01
N THR A 22 5.23 4.61 -2.15
CA THR A 22 6.42 3.75 -2.25
C THR A 22 7.48 4.40 -3.15
N SER A 23 8.68 4.65 -2.63
CA SER A 23 9.79 5.25 -3.37
C SER A 23 10.84 4.21 -3.75
N ARG A 24 10.47 3.25 -4.60
CA ARG A 24 11.36 2.17 -5.01
C ARG A 24 12.51 2.64 -5.92
N TYR A 25 12.28 3.65 -6.70
CA TYR A 25 13.25 4.20 -7.66
C TYR A 25 13.14 5.73 -7.73
N ASP A 26 14.24 6.34 -8.08
CA ASP A 26 14.28 7.77 -8.40
C ASP A 26 13.58 8.02 -9.73
N THR A 27 12.53 8.82 -9.72
CA THR A 27 11.70 9.08 -10.90
C THR A 27 12.42 9.90 -11.99
N THR A 28 13.52 10.57 -11.64
CA THR A 28 14.33 11.36 -12.58
C THR A 28 15.37 10.51 -13.29
N THR A 29 16.02 9.60 -12.55
CA THR A 29 17.14 8.79 -13.06
C THR A 29 16.76 7.36 -13.39
N GLY A 30 15.64 6.87 -12.88
CA GLY A 30 15.21 5.47 -12.95
C GLY A 30 16.02 4.51 -12.07
N GLN A 31 16.96 5.02 -11.26
CA GLN A 31 17.78 4.19 -10.40
C GLN A 31 17.01 3.67 -9.20
N MET A 32 17.23 2.40 -8.84
CA MET A 32 16.64 1.81 -7.67
C MET A 32 17.17 2.43 -6.37
N ILE A 33 16.28 2.75 -5.45
CA ILE A 33 16.62 3.26 -4.11
C ILE A 33 16.73 2.06 -3.18
N ALA A 34 17.81 2.00 -2.39
CA ALA A 34 18.01 0.96 -1.39
C ALA A 34 16.86 0.97 -0.36
N VAL A 35 16.45 -0.22 0.11
CA VAL A 35 15.30 -0.36 1.01
C VAL A 35 15.34 0.60 2.20
N PRO A 36 16.45 0.73 2.96
CA PRO A 36 16.48 1.61 4.13
C PRO A 36 16.40 3.11 3.80
N ASP A 37 16.70 3.50 2.55
CA ASP A 37 16.74 4.89 2.12
C ASP A 37 15.42 5.38 1.50
N ARG A 38 14.43 4.49 1.41
CA ARG A 38 13.10 4.80 0.85
C ARG A 38 12.29 5.68 1.78
N ILE A 39 11.59 6.65 1.23
CA ILE A 39 10.91 7.72 1.98
C ILE A 39 9.40 7.84 1.71
N GLY A 40 8.82 6.96 0.90
CA GLY A 40 7.37 6.92 0.69
C GLY A 40 6.61 6.71 2.00
N LEU A 41 5.34 7.10 2.03
CA LEU A 41 4.52 6.98 3.25
C LEU A 41 4.49 5.56 3.80
N LEU A 42 4.35 4.56 2.91
CA LEU A 42 4.36 3.16 3.28
C LEU A 42 5.78 2.67 3.61
N ASP A 43 6.80 3.12 2.86
CA ASP A 43 8.20 2.82 3.17
C ASP A 43 8.56 3.23 4.60
N ARG A 44 8.14 4.42 5.04
CA ARG A 44 8.39 4.90 6.41
C ARG A 44 7.70 4.03 7.47
N LYS A 45 6.48 3.54 7.19
CA LYS A 45 5.83 2.58 8.09
C LYS A 45 6.64 1.28 8.19
N LEU A 46 7.12 0.75 7.06
CA LEU A 46 7.93 -0.47 7.04
C LEU A 46 9.29 -0.27 7.73
N ASN A 47 9.93 0.89 7.57
CA ASN A 47 11.18 1.23 8.27
C ASN A 47 10.98 1.23 9.79
N VAL A 48 9.89 1.82 10.29
CA VAL A 48 9.55 1.77 11.72
C VAL A 48 9.36 0.31 12.18
N LEU A 49 8.72 -0.54 11.39
CA LEU A 49 8.56 -1.95 11.74
C LEU A 49 9.89 -2.72 11.72
N ALA A 50 10.81 -2.37 10.84
CA ALA A 50 12.16 -2.95 10.80
C ALA A 50 12.96 -2.66 12.07
N GLU A 51 12.76 -1.47 12.66
CA GLU A 51 13.37 -1.11 13.94
C GLU A 51 12.76 -1.84 15.15
N GLN A 52 11.47 -2.20 15.06
CA GLN A 52 10.74 -2.80 16.18
C GLN A 52 10.81 -4.33 16.21
N PHE A 53 10.95 -4.98 15.07
CA PHE A 53 10.78 -6.43 14.97
C PHE A 53 11.88 -7.08 14.14
N HIS A 54 12.50 -8.11 14.75
CA HIS A 54 13.43 -9.02 14.08
C HIS A 54 12.84 -10.43 13.87
N ASP A 55 11.66 -10.67 14.41
CA ASP A 55 10.85 -11.87 14.17
C ASP A 55 9.90 -11.64 12.99
N TYR A 56 9.92 -12.58 12.02
CA TYR A 56 9.18 -12.38 10.78
C TYR A 56 7.66 -12.48 10.94
N ASP A 57 7.15 -13.27 11.89
CA ASP A 57 5.71 -13.41 12.10
C ASP A 57 5.14 -12.12 12.71
N MET A 58 5.83 -11.53 13.70
CA MET A 58 5.44 -10.26 14.28
C MET A 58 5.55 -9.12 13.29
N TRP A 59 6.67 -9.05 12.54
CA TRP A 59 6.81 -8.05 11.48
C TRP A 59 5.69 -8.17 10.44
N MET A 60 5.36 -9.41 10.03
CA MET A 60 4.32 -9.68 9.04
C MET A 60 2.94 -9.21 9.51
N CYS A 61 2.56 -9.49 10.76
CA CYS A 61 1.30 -9.02 11.35
C CYS A 61 1.17 -7.51 11.29
N TRP A 62 2.22 -6.79 11.62
CA TRP A 62 2.21 -5.33 11.59
C TRP A 62 2.34 -4.74 10.18
N ALA A 63 3.06 -5.41 9.28
CA ALA A 63 3.07 -5.05 7.86
C ALA A 63 1.68 -5.13 7.23
N ILE A 64 0.89 -6.16 7.57
CA ILE A 64 -0.52 -6.24 7.18
C ILE A 64 -1.31 -5.01 7.67
N SER A 65 -1.11 -4.59 8.92
CA SER A 65 -1.77 -3.39 9.47
C SER A 65 -1.36 -2.11 8.74
N ALA A 66 -0.07 -1.97 8.40
CA ALA A 66 0.45 -0.85 7.62
C ALA A 66 -0.20 -0.77 6.24
N TYR A 67 -0.33 -1.91 5.56
CA TYR A 67 -0.97 -1.99 4.23
C TYR A 67 -2.48 -1.80 4.32
N ALA A 68 -3.14 -2.40 5.31
CA ALA A 68 -4.58 -2.26 5.53
C ALA A 68 -5.01 -0.81 5.85
N SER A 69 -4.09 0.03 6.33
CA SER A 69 -4.32 1.45 6.62
C SER A 69 -3.85 2.40 5.50
N THR A 70 -3.39 1.87 4.36
CA THR A 70 -2.85 2.68 3.24
C THR A 70 -3.66 2.44 1.98
N TYR A 71 -4.23 3.51 1.42
CA TYR A 71 -5.14 3.47 0.28
C TYR A 71 -4.64 4.36 -0.85
N GLY A 72 -4.90 3.94 -2.08
CA GLY A 72 -4.60 4.69 -3.30
C GLY A 72 -5.73 4.57 -4.32
N TYR A 73 -6.07 5.68 -4.97
CA TYR A 73 -7.08 5.70 -6.03
C TYR A 73 -6.50 6.38 -7.27
N GLU A 74 -6.72 5.78 -8.43
CA GLU A 74 -6.20 6.26 -9.70
C GLU A 74 -7.25 6.12 -10.80
N TRP A 75 -7.26 7.09 -11.70
CA TRP A 75 -8.13 7.05 -12.90
C TRP A 75 -7.62 6.07 -13.96
N GLN A 76 -6.30 6.10 -14.22
CA GLN A 76 -5.67 5.35 -15.29
C GLN A 76 -5.42 3.89 -14.86
N GLY A 77 -5.98 2.94 -15.62
CA GLY A 77 -5.84 1.51 -15.31
C GLY A 77 -4.39 1.00 -15.35
N ASP A 78 -3.58 1.51 -16.28
CA ASP A 78 -2.17 1.12 -16.38
C ASP A 78 -1.37 1.62 -15.18
N SER A 79 -1.55 2.89 -14.78
CA SER A 79 -0.92 3.46 -13.60
C SER A 79 -1.35 2.72 -12.33
N LEU A 80 -2.63 2.34 -12.23
CA LEU A 80 -3.15 1.53 -11.13
C LEU A 80 -2.45 0.17 -11.03
N LEU A 81 -2.22 -0.50 -12.16
CA LEU A 81 -1.50 -1.77 -12.18
C LEU A 81 -0.07 -1.60 -11.65
N PHE A 82 0.64 -0.56 -12.11
CA PHE A 82 1.97 -0.23 -11.61
C PHE A 82 1.97 0.14 -10.12
N ALA A 83 0.97 0.89 -9.64
CA ALA A 83 0.82 1.19 -8.22
C ALA A 83 0.71 -0.07 -7.37
N ARG A 84 -0.15 -1.01 -7.77
CA ARG A 84 -0.30 -2.32 -7.10
C ARG A 84 0.99 -3.13 -7.12
N ALA A 85 1.67 -3.17 -8.27
CA ALA A 85 2.96 -3.86 -8.41
C ALA A 85 4.03 -3.22 -7.52
N ASN A 86 4.15 -1.89 -7.52
CA ASN A 86 5.10 -1.15 -6.68
C ASN A 86 4.87 -1.42 -5.19
N MET A 87 3.62 -1.42 -4.73
CA MET A 87 3.31 -1.73 -3.34
C MET A 87 3.67 -3.17 -2.98
N LEU A 88 3.32 -4.15 -3.82
CA LEU A 88 3.63 -5.57 -3.57
C LEU A 88 5.15 -5.83 -3.57
N LEU A 89 5.86 -5.26 -4.53
CA LEU A 89 7.32 -5.38 -4.62
C LEU A 89 8.02 -4.68 -3.45
N THR A 90 7.53 -3.52 -3.00
CA THR A 90 8.05 -2.83 -1.81
C THR A 90 7.98 -3.74 -0.57
N TRP A 91 6.84 -4.39 -0.32
CA TRP A 91 6.70 -5.33 0.78
C TRP A 91 7.66 -6.52 0.65
N ARG A 92 7.72 -7.14 -0.53
CA ARG A 92 8.58 -8.29 -0.80
C ARG A 92 10.06 -7.95 -0.63
N GLU A 93 10.50 -6.79 -1.12
CA GLU A 93 11.88 -6.31 -1.01
C GLU A 93 12.25 -6.01 0.45
N ASN A 94 11.35 -5.40 1.24
CA ASN A 94 11.55 -5.19 2.68
C ASN A 94 11.66 -6.52 3.43
N PHE A 95 10.77 -7.47 3.16
CA PHE A 95 10.82 -8.80 3.76
C PHE A 95 12.14 -9.51 3.47
N LYS A 96 12.55 -9.51 2.21
CA LYS A 96 13.82 -10.12 1.79
C LYS A 96 15.04 -9.42 2.39
N TRP A 97 15.02 -8.10 2.45
CA TRP A 97 16.09 -7.31 3.04
C TRP A 97 16.28 -7.60 4.53
N LEU A 98 15.18 -7.72 5.28
CA LEU A 98 15.21 -7.98 6.72
C LEU A 98 15.58 -9.43 7.07
N PHE A 99 15.00 -10.40 6.36
CA PHE A 99 15.06 -11.81 6.75
C PHE A 99 15.95 -12.67 5.86
N GLY A 100 16.47 -12.13 4.75
CA GLY A 100 17.36 -12.84 3.83
C GLY A 100 16.68 -13.96 3.01
N ILE A 101 15.34 -14.10 3.11
CA ILE A 101 14.55 -15.12 2.41
C ILE A 101 13.40 -14.48 1.64
N GLU A 102 12.89 -15.20 0.65
CA GLU A 102 11.67 -14.78 -0.06
C GLU A 102 10.41 -15.18 0.75
N PRO A 103 9.37 -14.34 0.77
CA PRO A 103 8.11 -14.74 1.37
C PRO A 103 7.46 -15.87 0.56
N ASP A 104 6.78 -16.79 1.25
CA ASP A 104 6.05 -17.86 0.60
C ASP A 104 4.84 -17.37 -0.22
N ALA A 105 4.37 -18.20 -1.15
CA ALA A 105 3.28 -17.84 -2.06
C ALA A 105 1.97 -17.52 -1.35
N GLY A 106 1.72 -18.09 -0.17
CA GLY A 106 0.54 -17.79 0.65
C GLY A 106 0.57 -16.37 1.18
N LYS A 107 1.71 -15.95 1.74
CA LYS A 107 1.92 -14.57 2.23
C LYS A 107 1.83 -13.55 1.08
N VAL A 108 2.41 -13.87 -0.08
CA VAL A 108 2.32 -13.02 -1.28
C VAL A 108 0.86 -12.83 -1.70
N ARG A 109 0.05 -13.90 -1.77
CA ARG A 109 -1.37 -13.81 -2.12
C ARG A 109 -2.16 -12.99 -1.12
N ASN A 110 -1.92 -13.16 0.17
CA ASN A 110 -2.61 -12.38 1.22
C ASN A 110 -2.30 -10.89 1.11
N MET A 111 -1.05 -10.53 0.91
CA MET A 111 -0.66 -9.12 0.73
C MET A 111 -1.24 -8.54 -0.57
N ALA A 112 -1.21 -9.29 -1.66
CA ALA A 112 -1.83 -8.88 -2.92
C ALA A 112 -3.34 -8.66 -2.79
N ALA A 113 -4.03 -9.48 -1.99
CA ALA A 113 -5.46 -9.31 -1.71
C ALA A 113 -5.73 -7.99 -0.97
N ILE A 114 -4.94 -7.63 0.04
CA ILE A 114 -5.06 -6.35 0.75
C ILE A 114 -4.83 -5.19 -0.22
N ILE A 115 -3.77 -5.23 -1.00
CA ILE A 115 -3.44 -4.20 -1.99
C ILE A 115 -4.57 -4.06 -3.02
N SER A 116 -5.15 -5.16 -3.48
CA SER A 116 -6.23 -5.13 -4.47
C SER A 116 -7.51 -4.45 -3.96
N TRP A 117 -7.77 -4.54 -2.65
CA TRP A 117 -8.86 -3.82 -1.99
C TRP A 117 -8.57 -2.35 -1.73
N ASN A 118 -7.32 -2.01 -1.47
CA ASN A 118 -6.93 -0.66 -1.05
C ASN A 118 -6.50 0.24 -2.19
N VAL A 119 -6.17 -0.34 -3.37
CA VAL A 119 -5.73 0.42 -4.55
C VAL A 119 -6.72 0.18 -5.68
N TRP A 120 -7.60 1.16 -5.92
CA TRP A 120 -8.72 1.03 -6.85
C TRP A 120 -8.71 2.08 -7.94
N GLN A 121 -9.37 1.74 -9.05
CA GLN A 121 -9.66 2.70 -10.12
C GLN A 121 -10.87 3.57 -9.74
N MET A 122 -10.71 4.89 -9.78
CA MET A 122 -11.76 5.83 -9.41
C MET A 122 -11.64 7.15 -10.18
N ASP A 123 -12.80 7.69 -10.59
CA ASP A 123 -12.94 9.11 -10.90
C ASP A 123 -12.91 9.91 -9.57
N GLY A 124 -11.81 10.55 -9.30
CA GLY A 124 -11.59 11.28 -8.04
C GLY A 124 -12.57 12.43 -7.81
N LEU A 125 -13.14 13.01 -8.89
CA LEU A 125 -14.12 14.09 -8.80
C LEU A 125 -15.53 13.55 -8.51
N LYS A 126 -15.93 12.52 -9.24
CA LYS A 126 -17.26 11.90 -9.11
C LYS A 126 -17.34 10.86 -8.00
N LYS A 127 -16.20 10.33 -7.56
CA LYS A 127 -16.10 9.22 -6.60
C LYS A 127 -16.79 7.93 -7.10
N THR A 128 -16.73 7.73 -8.41
CA THR A 128 -17.35 6.60 -9.13
C THR A 128 -16.31 5.83 -9.93
N VAL A 129 -16.68 4.64 -10.38
CA VAL A 129 -15.92 3.90 -11.39
C VAL A 129 -15.84 4.77 -12.66
N PRO A 130 -14.64 4.96 -13.25
CA PRO A 130 -14.47 5.83 -14.41
C PRO A 130 -15.42 5.52 -15.55
N GLY A 131 -16.04 6.57 -16.10
CA GLY A 131 -16.99 6.44 -17.21
C GLY A 131 -18.37 5.88 -16.82
N THR A 132 -18.66 5.73 -15.53
CA THR A 132 -19.95 5.22 -15.03
C THR A 132 -20.48 6.09 -13.88
N ASP A 133 -21.72 5.81 -13.46
CA ASP A 133 -22.32 6.39 -12.25
C ASP A 133 -22.29 5.42 -11.05
N ILE A 134 -21.50 4.33 -11.15
CA ILE A 134 -21.38 3.33 -10.09
C ILE A 134 -20.44 3.88 -8.99
N PRO A 135 -20.93 4.06 -7.75
CA PRO A 135 -20.10 4.58 -6.66
C PRO A 135 -18.92 3.65 -6.33
N CYS A 136 -17.75 4.22 -6.11
CA CYS A 136 -16.60 3.48 -5.60
C CYS A 136 -16.76 3.15 -4.12
N LYS A 137 -16.12 2.06 -3.72
CA LYS A 137 -16.10 1.56 -2.35
C LYS A 137 -14.71 1.65 -1.76
N ILE A 138 -14.64 1.61 -0.45
CA ILE A 138 -13.43 1.48 0.34
C ILE A 138 -13.63 0.36 1.37
N LYS A 139 -12.61 -0.44 1.60
CA LYS A 139 -12.63 -1.50 2.62
C LYS A 139 -12.23 -0.92 3.97
N ASP A 140 -13.11 -0.98 4.95
CA ASP A 140 -12.77 -0.76 6.35
C ASP A 140 -12.31 -2.10 6.96
N TRP A 141 -11.00 -2.25 7.11
CA TRP A 141 -10.39 -3.48 7.63
C TRP A 141 -10.66 -3.70 9.12
N LYS A 142 -10.91 -2.63 9.90
CA LYS A 142 -11.19 -2.75 11.33
C LYS A 142 -12.61 -3.27 11.57
N ALA A 143 -13.57 -2.78 10.80
CA ALA A 143 -14.96 -3.21 10.87
C ALA A 143 -15.26 -4.40 9.95
N ASP A 144 -14.30 -4.84 9.15
CA ASP A 144 -14.42 -5.87 8.10
C ASP A 144 -15.61 -5.68 7.17
N LYS A 145 -15.79 -4.46 6.71
CA LYS A 145 -16.92 -4.10 5.83
C LYS A 145 -16.50 -3.21 4.67
N GLU A 146 -17.30 -3.24 3.60
CA GLU A 146 -17.22 -2.30 2.50
C GLU A 146 -18.12 -1.10 2.79
N ILE A 147 -17.63 0.10 2.58
CA ILE A 147 -18.40 1.34 2.68
C ILE A 147 -18.25 2.14 1.39
N LEU A 148 -19.20 3.02 1.09
CA LEU A 148 -19.07 3.88 -0.07
C LEU A 148 -17.99 4.93 0.17
N PHE A 149 -17.11 5.15 -0.81
CA PHE A 149 -16.03 6.12 -0.69
C PHE A 149 -16.55 7.53 -0.35
N LYS A 150 -17.68 7.93 -0.93
CA LYS A 150 -18.31 9.23 -0.67
C LYS A 150 -18.72 9.45 0.80
N ASP A 151 -18.90 8.37 1.57
CA ASP A 151 -19.35 8.44 2.97
C ASP A 151 -18.16 8.53 3.95
N VAL A 152 -16.91 8.46 3.44
CA VAL A 152 -15.68 8.54 4.24
C VAL A 152 -15.10 9.95 4.29
N MET A 153 -15.46 10.79 3.30
CA MET A 153 -14.90 12.14 3.11
C MET A 153 -15.95 13.21 3.24
#